data_88fb656f4322f2bb9567832d1be8e1ca
#
_entry.id   88fb656f4322f2bb9567832d1be8e1ca
#
_cell.length_a   1.000
_cell.length_b   1.000
_cell.length_c   1.000
_cell.angle_alpha   90.00
_cell.angle_beta   90.00
_cell.angle_gamma   90.00
#
_symmetry.space_group_name_H-M   'P 1'
#
loop_
_entity.id
_entity.type
_entity.pdbx_description
1 polymer ?
#
loop_
_entity_poly.entity_id
_entity_poly.type
_entity_poly.pdbx_seq_one_letter_code
_entity_poly.pdbx_strand_id
1 'polypeptide(L)'
;YLVVEGAIPGDKLKELQQVTDDFVSNSKDVKENDEIYDLSPDHSPDNPNLRRLKNPHLIHKTYENITKDPCILDIVEKLVGKNIRRDHTKLNFKSAKGGEAIEWHQDWAFYPHTNDDIVEVGIFLDDCGEENGPLMAVPGSHKGPLDDHHHDGVFIGAVDPAKSNYNL
;
A
#
# COMPACT_ATOMS: atom_id res chain seq x y z
N TYR A 1 -12.55 -2.68 8.10
CA TYR A 1 -11.73 -1.48 7.91
C TYR A 1 -12.27 -0.30 8.72
N LEU A 2 -11.41 0.69 8.94
CA LEU A 2 -11.72 1.98 9.57
C LEU A 2 -11.17 3.07 8.65
N VAL A 3 -11.95 4.12 8.40
CA VAL A 3 -11.49 5.33 7.70
C VAL A 3 -11.41 6.46 8.72
N VAL A 4 -10.30 7.17 8.73
CA VAL A 4 -10.08 8.32 9.62
C VAL A 4 -9.71 9.52 8.76
N GLU A 5 -10.68 10.37 8.47
CA GLU A 5 -10.47 11.57 7.69
C GLU A 5 -9.62 12.59 8.45
N GLY A 6 -8.70 13.23 7.74
CA GLY A 6 -7.82 14.25 8.31
C GLY A 6 -6.84 13.73 9.37
N ALA A 7 -6.58 12.42 9.41
CA ALA A 7 -5.62 11.84 10.36
C ALA A 7 -4.21 12.39 10.17
N ILE A 8 -3.81 12.66 8.94
CA ILE A 8 -2.50 13.23 8.61
C ILE A 8 -2.61 14.76 8.50
N PRO A 9 -1.87 15.54 9.31
CA PRO A 9 -1.82 17.01 9.15
C PRO A 9 -1.38 17.42 7.76
N GLY A 10 -1.98 18.50 7.23
CA GLY A 10 -1.77 18.92 5.84
C GLY A 10 -0.32 19.33 5.51
N ASP A 11 0.46 19.81 6.48
CA ASP A 11 1.89 20.09 6.31
C ASP A 11 2.70 18.78 6.13
N LYS A 12 2.42 17.76 6.91
CA LYS A 12 3.04 16.43 6.77
C LYS A 12 2.64 15.75 5.46
N LEU A 13 1.36 15.89 5.05
CA LEU A 13 0.90 15.36 3.78
C LEU A 13 1.66 16.00 2.61
N LYS A 14 1.81 17.32 2.61
CA LYS A 14 2.58 18.03 1.59
C LYS A 14 4.05 17.62 1.55
N GLU A 15 4.66 17.39 2.70
CA GLU A 15 6.04 16.90 2.77
C GLU A 15 6.15 15.49 2.17
N LEU A 16 5.21 14.60 2.47
CA LEU A 16 5.15 13.26 1.87
C LEU A 16 4.96 13.32 0.35
N GLN A 17 4.06 14.16 -0.13
CA GLN A 17 3.83 14.38 -1.57
C GLN A 17 5.11 14.84 -2.25
N GLN A 18 5.76 15.89 -1.73
CA GLN A 18 6.99 16.42 -2.33
C GLN A 18 8.11 15.38 -2.39
N VAL A 19 8.34 14.65 -1.32
CA VAL A 19 9.35 13.59 -1.29
C VAL A 19 8.99 12.46 -2.28
N THR A 20 7.72 12.15 -2.42
CA THR A 20 7.24 11.16 -3.40
C THR A 20 7.51 11.61 -4.83
N ASP A 21 7.21 12.86 -5.16
CA ASP A 21 7.47 13.47 -6.47
C ASP A 21 8.96 13.49 -6.81
N ASP A 22 9.81 13.77 -5.82
CA ASP A 22 11.26 13.74 -5.97
C ASP A 22 11.75 12.31 -6.29
N PHE A 23 11.21 11.26 -5.64
CA PHE A 23 11.54 9.88 -5.98
C PHE A 23 11.09 9.49 -7.39
N VAL A 24 9.89 9.89 -7.79
CA VAL A 24 9.41 9.67 -9.17
C VAL A 24 10.34 10.37 -10.16
N SER A 25 10.67 11.63 -9.95
CA SER A 25 11.52 12.41 -10.84
C SER A 25 12.95 11.83 -10.93
N ASN A 26 13.50 11.36 -9.82
CA ASN A 26 14.84 10.77 -9.76
C ASN A 26 14.89 9.36 -10.37
N SER A 27 13.76 8.70 -10.56
CA SER A 27 13.70 7.37 -11.18
C SER A 27 13.94 7.39 -12.70
N LYS A 28 13.97 8.55 -13.34
CA LYS A 28 14.09 8.71 -14.80
C LYS A 28 15.25 7.93 -15.46
N ASP A 29 16.35 7.76 -14.75
CA ASP A 29 17.56 7.07 -15.25
C ASP A 29 17.63 5.60 -14.78
N VAL A 30 16.65 5.13 -14.01
CA VAL A 30 16.55 3.72 -13.56
C VAL A 30 16.00 2.88 -14.71
N LYS A 31 16.68 1.81 -15.08
CA LYS A 31 16.36 1.00 -16.27
C LYS A 31 15.72 -0.35 -15.95
N GLU A 32 15.83 -0.79 -14.73
CA GLU A 32 15.31 -2.09 -14.25
C GLU A 32 14.90 -2.00 -12.79
N ASN A 33 14.06 -2.93 -12.37
CA ASN A 33 13.65 -3.01 -10.97
C ASN A 33 14.86 -3.27 -10.08
N ASP A 34 14.93 -2.57 -8.95
CA ASP A 34 15.99 -2.71 -7.96
C ASP A 34 15.44 -2.88 -6.53
N GLU A 35 16.25 -2.64 -5.51
CA GLU A 35 15.85 -2.75 -4.10
C GLU A 35 14.90 -1.63 -3.65
N ILE A 36 14.86 -0.51 -4.38
CA ILE A 36 14.07 0.70 -4.08
C ILE A 36 12.88 0.81 -5.01
N TYR A 37 13.14 0.69 -6.32
CA TYR A 37 12.19 0.97 -7.38
C TYR A 37 11.60 -0.28 -8.00
N ASP A 38 10.28 -0.27 -8.12
CA ASP A 38 9.51 -1.20 -8.95
C ASP A 38 8.91 -0.36 -10.07
N LEU A 39 9.41 -0.53 -11.28
CA LEU A 39 9.06 0.31 -12.42
C LEU A 39 7.75 -0.14 -13.05
N SER A 40 7.00 0.81 -13.56
CA SER A 40 5.84 0.52 -14.42
C SER A 40 6.31 0.06 -15.81
N PRO A 41 5.53 -0.76 -16.53
CA PRO A 41 5.91 -1.25 -17.87
C PRO A 41 6.17 -0.15 -18.91
N ASP A 42 5.56 1.03 -18.72
CA ASP A 42 5.68 2.20 -19.58
C ASP A 42 6.73 3.22 -19.08
N HIS A 43 7.52 2.84 -18.08
CA HIS A 43 8.56 3.69 -17.52
C HIS A 43 9.64 4.02 -18.59
N SER A 44 10.03 5.29 -18.64
CA SER A 44 11.12 5.77 -19.48
C SER A 44 11.71 7.06 -18.93
N PRO A 45 12.89 7.52 -19.38
CA PRO A 45 13.45 8.81 -18.97
C PRO A 45 12.53 10.01 -19.22
N ASP A 46 11.75 9.96 -20.31
CA ASP A 46 10.79 11.01 -20.69
C ASP A 46 9.44 10.85 -19.99
N ASN A 47 9.18 9.67 -19.42
CA ASN A 47 7.97 9.36 -18.66
C ASN A 47 8.32 8.53 -17.42
N PRO A 48 8.95 9.14 -16.38
CA PRO A 48 9.26 8.44 -15.15
C PRO A 48 7.98 7.93 -14.50
N ASN A 49 7.81 6.62 -14.44
CA ASN A 49 6.59 5.99 -13.94
C ASN A 49 6.93 4.80 -13.07
N LEU A 50 6.41 4.82 -11.86
CA LEU A 50 6.65 3.79 -10.86
C LEU A 50 5.38 2.99 -10.62
N ARG A 51 5.56 1.70 -10.40
CA ARG A 51 4.55 0.84 -9.82
C ARG A 51 4.59 0.90 -8.29
N ARG A 52 5.81 0.93 -7.73
CA ARG A 52 6.02 0.90 -6.27
C ARG A 52 7.37 1.45 -5.84
N LEU A 53 7.41 2.07 -4.66
CA LEU A 53 8.63 2.20 -3.86
C LEU A 53 8.61 1.14 -2.76
N LYS A 54 9.72 0.40 -2.63
CA LYS A 54 9.92 -0.66 -1.64
C LYS A 54 10.53 -0.08 -0.37
N ASN A 55 9.91 -0.38 0.76
CA ASN A 55 10.38 0.03 2.07
C ASN A 55 10.79 1.52 2.17
N PRO A 56 9.94 2.49 1.75
CA PRO A 56 10.28 3.89 1.72
C PRO A 56 10.79 4.43 3.07
N HIS A 57 10.37 3.84 4.17
CA HIS A 57 10.84 4.19 5.52
C HIS A 57 12.33 3.93 5.77
N LEU A 58 12.98 3.08 4.97
CA LEU A 58 14.41 2.81 5.06
C LEU A 58 15.25 3.77 4.22
N ILE A 59 14.64 4.42 3.23
CA ILE A 59 15.32 5.23 2.25
C ILE A 59 15.14 6.73 2.47
N HIS A 60 14.09 7.16 3.19
CA HIS A 60 13.87 8.57 3.46
C HIS A 60 13.26 8.83 4.84
N LYS A 61 13.77 9.87 5.51
CA LYS A 61 13.41 10.23 6.89
C LYS A 61 11.94 10.61 7.05
N THR A 62 11.35 11.27 6.06
CA THR A 62 9.93 11.65 6.09
C THR A 62 9.03 10.43 6.16
N TYR A 63 9.32 9.40 5.36
CA TYR A 63 8.58 8.14 5.44
C TYR A 63 8.83 7.39 6.75
N GLU A 64 10.06 7.43 7.27
CA GLU A 64 10.34 6.85 8.58
C GLU A 64 9.56 7.56 9.68
N ASN A 65 9.54 8.89 9.67
CA ASN A 65 8.87 9.71 10.67
C ASN A 65 7.37 9.47 10.71
N ILE A 66 6.71 9.44 9.54
CA ILE A 66 5.25 9.25 9.51
C ILE A 66 4.84 7.89 10.09
N THR A 67 5.63 6.84 9.93
CA THR A 67 5.33 5.52 10.52
C THR A 67 5.44 5.49 12.04
N LYS A 68 6.04 6.50 12.64
CA LYS A 68 6.22 6.64 14.10
C LYS A 68 5.40 7.80 14.68
N ASP A 69 4.61 8.45 13.83
CA ASP A 69 3.90 9.66 14.22
C ASP A 69 2.70 9.31 15.11
N PRO A 70 2.47 10.06 16.20
CA PRO A 70 1.31 9.86 17.06
C PRO A 70 -0.03 9.91 16.33
N CYS A 71 -0.15 10.69 15.24
CA CYS A 71 -1.38 10.74 14.45
C CYS A 71 -1.80 9.38 13.88
N ILE A 72 -0.85 8.46 13.71
CA ILE A 72 -1.10 7.07 13.28
C ILE A 72 -1.05 6.13 14.49
N LEU A 73 0.02 6.21 15.29
CA LEU A 73 0.27 5.24 16.37
C LEU A 73 -0.82 5.25 17.43
N ASP A 74 -1.39 6.41 17.77
CA ASP A 74 -2.48 6.51 18.74
C ASP A 74 -3.77 5.79 18.29
N ILE A 75 -3.95 5.67 16.96
CA ILE A 75 -5.07 4.93 16.38
C ILE A 75 -4.77 3.43 16.39
N VAL A 76 -3.58 3.06 15.91
CA VAL A 76 -3.15 1.65 15.82
C VAL A 76 -3.07 1.02 17.20
N GLU A 77 -2.56 1.74 18.22
CA GLU A 77 -2.52 1.27 19.60
C GLU A 77 -3.90 0.87 20.15
N LYS A 78 -4.94 1.60 19.77
CA LYS A 78 -6.33 1.28 20.19
C LYS A 78 -6.87 0.02 19.53
N LEU A 79 -6.30 -0.40 18.41
CA LEU A 79 -6.73 -1.58 17.64
C LEU A 79 -5.98 -2.83 18.05
N VAL A 80 -4.65 -2.76 18.19
CA VAL A 80 -3.79 -3.93 18.40
C VAL A 80 -2.97 -3.88 19.72
N GLY A 81 -3.17 -2.83 20.54
CA GLY A 81 -2.44 -2.67 21.82
C GLY A 81 -1.11 -1.95 21.70
N LYS A 82 -0.45 -1.75 22.84
CA LYS A 82 0.72 -0.85 22.98
C LYS A 82 2.02 -1.37 22.36
N ASN A 83 2.16 -2.67 22.22
CA ASN A 83 3.39 -3.27 21.75
C ASN A 83 3.34 -3.44 20.21
N ILE A 84 3.53 -2.33 19.51
CA ILE A 84 3.43 -2.27 18.05
C ILE A 84 4.81 -2.52 17.44
N ARG A 85 4.88 -3.44 16.49
CA ARG A 85 6.04 -3.65 15.62
C ARG A 85 5.64 -3.29 14.19
N ARG A 86 6.38 -2.37 13.57
CA ARG A 86 6.28 -2.18 12.12
C ARG A 86 6.97 -3.35 11.42
N ASP A 87 6.29 -3.96 10.48
CA ASP A 87 6.86 -5.03 9.68
C ASP A 87 7.60 -4.44 8.46
N HIS A 88 6.89 -3.95 7.47
CA HIS A 88 7.45 -3.33 6.27
C HIS A 88 6.60 -2.12 5.85
N THR A 89 7.02 -1.43 4.81
CA THR A 89 6.21 -0.41 4.14
C THR A 89 6.33 -0.53 2.62
N LYS A 90 5.32 -0.09 1.93
CA LYS A 90 5.30 0.04 0.47
C LYS A 90 4.57 1.34 0.11
N LEU A 91 4.91 1.95 -0.99
CA LEU A 91 4.15 3.03 -1.58
C LEU A 91 3.78 2.61 -2.99
N ASN A 92 2.49 2.42 -3.24
CA ASN A 92 1.97 2.00 -4.54
C ASN A 92 1.55 3.22 -5.33
N PHE A 93 1.81 3.20 -6.63
CA PHE A 93 1.41 4.23 -7.56
C PHE A 93 0.32 3.71 -8.49
N LYS A 94 -0.67 4.55 -8.73
CA LYS A 94 -1.65 4.37 -9.82
C LYS A 94 -1.53 5.55 -10.76
N SER A 95 -0.62 5.44 -11.69
CA SER A 95 -0.33 6.51 -12.64
C SER A 95 -1.48 6.71 -13.61
N ALA A 96 -1.71 7.96 -14.03
CA ALA A 96 -2.64 8.27 -15.09
C ALA A 96 -2.22 7.54 -16.39
N LYS A 97 -3.16 6.98 -17.11
CA LYS A 97 -2.96 6.29 -18.41
C LYS A 97 -2.24 4.93 -18.39
N GLY A 98 -2.16 4.23 -17.27
CA GLY A 98 -1.51 2.92 -17.29
C GLY A 98 -1.24 2.30 -15.93
N GLY A 99 -1.89 2.78 -14.90
CA GLY A 99 -1.78 2.17 -13.57
C GLY A 99 -2.22 0.71 -13.60
N GLU A 100 -1.37 -0.19 -13.10
CA GLU A 100 -1.73 -1.60 -12.97
C GLU A 100 -2.80 -1.78 -11.89
N ALA A 101 -3.75 -2.66 -12.16
CA ALA A 101 -4.72 -3.07 -11.16
C ALA A 101 -4.02 -3.79 -10.00
N ILE A 102 -4.51 -3.56 -8.79
CA ILE A 102 -4.20 -4.40 -7.63
C ILE A 102 -5.43 -5.27 -7.43
N GLU A 103 -5.25 -6.56 -7.72
CA GLU A 103 -6.33 -7.55 -7.65
C GLU A 103 -6.84 -7.72 -6.22
N TRP A 104 -8.05 -8.26 -6.09
CA TRP A 104 -8.61 -8.64 -4.80
C TRP A 104 -7.69 -9.59 -4.06
N HIS A 105 -7.37 -9.29 -2.81
CA HIS A 105 -6.52 -10.11 -1.96
C HIS A 105 -6.80 -9.87 -0.48
N GLN A 106 -6.27 -10.72 0.34
CA GLN A 106 -6.21 -10.55 1.78
C GLN A 106 -4.74 -10.52 2.18
N ASP A 107 -4.31 -9.46 2.86
CA ASP A 107 -2.90 -9.27 3.26
C ASP A 107 -2.36 -10.43 4.09
N TRP A 108 -3.21 -11.08 4.89
CA TRP A 108 -2.84 -12.27 5.64
C TRP A 108 -2.21 -13.39 4.79
N ALA A 109 -2.61 -13.55 3.54
CA ALA A 109 -2.05 -14.56 2.64
C ALA A 109 -0.56 -14.31 2.33
N PHE A 110 -0.14 -13.05 2.39
CA PHE A 110 1.26 -12.65 2.15
C PHE A 110 2.09 -12.65 3.44
N TYR A 111 1.46 -12.39 4.58
CA TYR A 111 2.13 -12.12 5.85
C TYR A 111 1.53 -12.96 6.99
N PRO A 112 1.53 -14.31 6.88
CA PRO A 112 0.94 -15.15 7.91
C PRO A 112 1.71 -15.00 9.23
N HIS A 113 0.97 -14.79 10.31
CA HIS A 113 1.51 -14.64 11.66
C HIS A 113 0.89 -15.68 12.60
N THR A 114 1.34 -15.68 13.84
CA THR A 114 0.84 -16.61 14.85
C THR A 114 -0.46 -16.16 15.52
N ASN A 115 -0.87 -14.92 15.29
CA ASN A 115 -2.12 -14.32 15.77
C ASN A 115 -2.68 -13.34 14.73
N ASP A 116 -3.89 -12.83 14.96
CA ASP A 116 -4.60 -11.94 14.05
C ASP A 116 -4.41 -10.44 14.39
N ASP A 117 -3.47 -10.11 15.28
CA ASP A 117 -3.19 -8.73 15.70
C ASP A 117 -2.34 -8.01 14.64
N ILE A 118 -2.84 -7.94 13.42
CA ILE A 118 -2.21 -7.29 12.26
C ILE A 118 -3.12 -6.19 11.75
N VAL A 119 -2.54 -5.03 11.48
CA VAL A 119 -3.20 -3.89 10.87
C VAL A 119 -2.35 -3.37 9.70
N GLU A 120 -2.96 -3.27 8.53
CA GLU A 120 -2.42 -2.49 7.43
C GLU A 120 -2.91 -1.05 7.55
N VAL A 121 -2.00 -0.08 7.44
CA VAL A 121 -2.31 1.34 7.48
C VAL A 121 -2.12 1.94 6.10
N GLY A 122 -3.21 2.29 5.42
CA GLY A 122 -3.18 3.02 4.16
C GLY A 122 -3.16 4.53 4.41
N ILE A 123 -2.15 5.22 3.88
CA ILE A 123 -2.10 6.69 3.81
C ILE A 123 -2.26 7.08 2.36
N PHE A 124 -3.34 7.80 2.05
CA PHE A 124 -3.59 8.30 0.71
C PHE A 124 -2.95 9.68 0.57
N LEU A 125 -2.05 9.82 -0.40
CA LEU A 125 -1.34 11.08 -0.66
C LEU A 125 -2.13 12.00 -1.58
N ASP A 126 -3.07 11.45 -2.35
CA ASP A 126 -3.95 12.17 -3.26
C ASP A 126 -5.41 11.86 -2.96
N ASP A 127 -6.31 12.68 -3.47
CA ASP A 127 -7.73 12.40 -3.43
C ASP A 127 -8.03 11.13 -4.25
N CYS A 128 -8.75 10.19 -3.65
CA CYS A 128 -9.08 8.91 -4.27
C CYS A 128 -10.59 8.81 -4.52
N GLY A 129 -10.97 8.80 -5.78
CA GLY A 129 -12.33 8.64 -6.25
C GLY A 129 -12.45 7.56 -7.32
N GLU A 130 -13.66 7.32 -7.82
CA GLU A 130 -13.93 6.29 -8.84
C GLU A 130 -13.09 6.50 -10.12
N GLU A 131 -12.74 7.76 -10.41
CA GLU A 131 -12.00 8.17 -11.60
C GLU A 131 -10.51 7.80 -11.58
N ASN A 132 -9.93 7.51 -10.41
CA ASN A 132 -8.49 7.21 -10.27
C ASN A 132 -8.18 5.88 -9.58
N GLY A 133 -9.14 4.96 -9.53
CA GLY A 133 -8.94 3.60 -9.05
C GLY A 133 -8.78 3.53 -7.53
N PRO A 134 -9.85 3.79 -6.77
CA PRO A 134 -9.82 3.79 -5.32
C PRO A 134 -9.56 2.39 -4.76
N LEU A 135 -9.07 2.34 -3.52
CA LEU A 135 -9.04 1.10 -2.77
C LEU A 135 -10.47 0.67 -2.45
N MET A 136 -10.81 -0.54 -2.83
CA MET A 136 -12.07 -1.17 -2.45
C MET A 136 -11.84 -2.18 -1.32
N ALA A 137 -12.81 -2.29 -0.43
CA ALA A 137 -12.76 -3.22 0.69
C ALA A 137 -14.13 -3.83 0.97
N VAL A 138 -14.19 -5.14 1.17
CA VAL A 138 -15.40 -5.85 1.54
C VAL A 138 -15.66 -5.68 3.05
N PRO A 139 -16.76 -5.04 3.47
CA PRO A 139 -17.06 -4.85 4.89
C PRO A 139 -17.16 -6.19 5.64
N GLY A 140 -16.45 -6.30 6.75
CA GLY A 140 -16.50 -7.48 7.61
C GLY A 140 -15.65 -8.67 7.16
N SER A 141 -14.97 -8.61 6.01
CA SER A 141 -14.15 -9.72 5.47
C SER A 141 -13.02 -10.18 6.39
N HIS A 142 -12.50 -9.28 7.25
CA HIS A 142 -11.49 -9.61 8.26
C HIS A 142 -11.96 -10.61 9.34
N LYS A 143 -13.26 -10.90 9.41
CA LYS A 143 -13.86 -11.89 10.36
C LYS A 143 -14.21 -13.21 9.68
N GLY A 144 -14.07 -13.27 8.37
CA GLY A 144 -14.42 -14.43 7.57
C GLY A 144 -13.20 -15.29 7.22
N PRO A 145 -13.39 -16.31 6.40
CA PRO A 145 -12.32 -17.19 5.97
C PRO A 145 -11.30 -16.49 5.07
N LEU A 146 -10.08 -17.02 5.05
CA LEU A 146 -9.09 -16.68 4.05
C LEU A 146 -9.47 -17.37 2.73
N ASP A 147 -9.56 -16.59 1.67
CA ASP A 147 -9.75 -17.13 0.31
C ASP A 147 -8.44 -17.73 -0.24
N ASP A 148 -8.56 -18.56 -1.24
CA ASP A 148 -7.40 -19.12 -1.94
C ASP A 148 -6.77 -18.07 -2.85
N HIS A 149 -5.46 -17.85 -2.68
CA HIS A 149 -4.65 -16.93 -3.48
C HIS A 149 -3.74 -17.66 -4.49
N HIS A 150 -4.08 -18.91 -4.82
CA HIS A 150 -3.35 -19.71 -5.80
C HIS A 150 -4.15 -19.88 -7.09
N HIS A 151 -3.43 -20.01 -8.20
CA HIS A 151 -3.94 -20.46 -9.47
C HIS A 151 -3.09 -21.62 -9.97
N ASP A 152 -3.74 -22.75 -10.26
CA ASP A 152 -3.07 -23.99 -10.65
C ASP A 152 -1.92 -24.42 -9.69
N GLY A 153 -2.14 -24.22 -8.40
CA GLY A 153 -1.16 -24.56 -7.35
C GLY A 153 -0.01 -23.57 -7.17
N VAL A 154 0.00 -22.48 -7.93
CA VAL A 154 0.99 -21.40 -7.82
C VAL A 154 0.38 -20.23 -7.05
N PHE A 155 1.07 -19.73 -6.03
CA PHE A 155 0.67 -18.53 -5.32
C PHE A 155 0.81 -17.31 -6.24
N ILE A 156 -0.32 -16.70 -6.59
CA ILE A 156 -0.37 -15.51 -7.46
C ILE A 156 -0.69 -14.23 -6.68
N GLY A 157 -1.07 -14.36 -5.40
CA GLY A 157 -1.41 -13.22 -4.55
C GLY A 157 -2.71 -12.52 -4.93
N ALA A 158 -3.61 -13.20 -5.62
CA ALA A 158 -4.90 -12.71 -6.05
C ALA A 158 -6.00 -13.73 -5.78
N VAL A 159 -7.19 -13.26 -5.46
CA VAL A 159 -8.39 -14.08 -5.28
C VAL A 159 -9.16 -14.13 -6.59
N ASP A 160 -9.56 -15.32 -7.02
CA ASP A 160 -10.50 -15.49 -8.12
C ASP A 160 -11.91 -15.08 -7.64
N PRO A 161 -12.50 -13.98 -8.18
CA PRO A 161 -13.81 -13.52 -7.74
C PRO A 161 -14.91 -14.58 -7.86
N ALA A 162 -14.79 -15.49 -8.83
CA ALA A 162 -15.78 -16.56 -9.03
C ALA A 162 -15.72 -17.65 -7.95
N LYS A 163 -14.63 -17.71 -7.17
CA LYS A 163 -14.42 -18.70 -6.12
C LYS A 163 -14.35 -18.09 -4.71
N SER A 164 -14.49 -16.77 -4.63
CA SER A 164 -14.43 -16.05 -3.37
C SER A 164 -15.58 -16.41 -2.43
N ASN A 165 -15.30 -16.43 -1.13
CA ASN A 165 -16.31 -16.50 -0.08
C ASN A 165 -17.05 -15.16 0.11
N TYR A 166 -16.66 -14.12 -0.61
CA TYR A 166 -17.20 -12.77 -0.52
C TYR A 166 -17.80 -12.32 -1.85
N ASN A 167 -18.64 -11.32 -1.79
CA ASN A 167 -19.18 -10.67 -2.99
C ASN A 167 -18.21 -9.56 -3.41
N LEU A 168 -17.32 -9.87 -4.33
CA LEU A 168 -16.28 -8.99 -4.86
C LEU A 168 -16.77 -8.17 -6.06
#